data_dd846dcdd0329767033350c0d05f528f
#
_entry.id   dd846dcdd0329767033350c0d05f528f
#
_cell.length_a   1.000
_cell.length_b   1.000
_cell.length_c   1.000
_cell.angle_alpha   90.00
_cell.angle_beta   90.00
_cell.angle_gamma   90.00
#
_symmetry.space_group_name_H-M   'P 1'
#
loop_
_entity.id
_entity.type
_entity.pdbx_description
1 polymer ?
#
loop_
_entity_poly.entity_id
_entity_poly.type
_entity_poly.pdbx_seq_one_letter_code
_entity_poly.pdbx_strand_id
1 'polypeptide(L)'
;MVTSKTLSIFDNFNQLTPYAVGFDRVFDQLTAYAANNATSTGFPPYNIRKGGDYTYAIEMALAGFSKNDIEIEVAEGLLTVRSIKENDENDSDIYRGISYRKFNRKFTLADDIVVNDASLENGMLEITLERIVPDAKKPRKITIK
;
A
#
# COMPACT_ATOMS: atom_id res chain seq x y z
N MET A 1 6.55 35.50 8.91
CA MET A 1 7.10 34.52 8.00
C MET A 1 7.16 33.18 8.69
N VAL A 2 6.20 32.32 8.44
CA VAL A 2 6.20 30.99 9.00
C VAL A 2 7.06 30.13 8.08
N THR A 3 8.32 29.95 8.42
CA THR A 3 9.11 28.87 7.87
C THR A 3 8.51 27.56 8.40
N SER A 4 7.68 26.93 7.59
CA SER A 4 7.33 25.54 7.84
C SER A 4 8.66 24.77 7.74
N LYS A 5 9.28 24.50 8.87
CA LYS A 5 10.21 23.40 8.97
C LYS A 5 9.39 22.16 8.67
N THR A 6 9.38 21.76 7.43
CA THR A 6 9.14 20.37 7.11
C THR A 6 10.22 19.64 7.89
N LEU A 7 9.88 19.19 9.08
CA LEU A 7 10.67 18.20 9.79
C LEU A 7 10.74 17.03 8.81
N SER A 8 11.84 16.97 8.09
CA SER A 8 12.14 15.83 7.29
C SER A 8 12.26 14.69 8.28
N ILE A 9 11.23 13.86 8.35
CA ILE A 9 11.24 12.61 9.10
C ILE A 9 12.52 11.84 8.75
N PHE A 10 13.04 12.04 7.55
CA PHE A 10 14.27 11.45 7.04
C PHE A 10 15.55 11.95 7.70
N ASP A 11 15.59 13.18 8.19
CA ASP A 11 16.79 13.69 8.88
C ASP A 11 17.01 12.99 10.23
N ASN A 12 15.95 12.51 10.86
CA ASN A 12 16.04 11.75 12.09
C ASN A 12 16.45 10.28 11.88
N PHE A 13 16.19 9.72 10.69
CA PHE A 13 16.58 8.34 10.40
C PHE A 13 18.10 8.15 10.34
N ASN A 14 18.85 9.15 9.89
CA ASN A 14 20.31 9.09 9.90
C ASN A 14 20.90 9.00 11.32
N GLN A 15 20.17 9.47 12.31
CA GLN A 15 20.59 9.34 13.72
C GLN A 15 20.26 7.95 14.30
N LEU A 16 19.33 7.22 13.68
CA LEU A 16 18.94 5.88 14.12
C LEU A 16 19.80 4.77 13.49
N THR A 17 20.49 5.07 12.40
CA THR A 17 21.32 4.08 11.68
C THR A 17 22.40 3.41 12.54
N PRO A 18 23.05 4.07 13.51
CA PRO A 18 24.02 3.39 14.38
C PRO A 18 23.43 2.28 15.26
N TYR A 19 22.11 2.31 15.49
CA TYR A 19 21.40 1.36 16.36
C TYR A 19 20.59 0.32 15.58
N ALA A 20 20.55 0.44 14.25
CA ALA A 20 19.75 -0.40 13.39
C ALA A 20 20.63 -1.30 12.53
N VAL A 21 20.43 -2.60 12.60
CA VAL A 21 21.15 -3.59 11.82
C VAL A 21 20.20 -4.27 10.85
N GLY A 22 20.49 -4.17 9.55
CA GLY A 22 19.72 -4.84 8.50
C GLY A 22 18.49 -4.06 8.00
N PHE A 23 18.42 -2.75 8.23
CA PHE A 23 17.30 -1.89 7.85
C PHE A 23 17.44 -1.24 6.46
N ASP A 24 18.50 -1.50 5.72
CA ASP A 24 18.76 -0.87 4.42
C ASP A 24 17.60 -1.09 3.44
N ARG A 25 17.04 -2.30 3.38
CA ARG A 25 15.88 -2.61 2.54
C ARG A 25 14.63 -1.84 2.94
N VAL A 26 14.38 -1.68 4.22
CA VAL A 26 13.23 -0.91 4.73
C VAL A 26 13.37 0.55 4.35
N PHE A 27 14.56 1.11 4.44
CA PHE A 27 14.86 2.48 4.06
C PHE A 27 14.65 2.72 2.57
N ASP A 28 15.13 1.82 1.72
CA ASP A 28 14.95 1.88 0.28
C ASP A 28 13.47 1.80 -0.10
N GLN A 29 12.70 0.93 0.56
CA GLN A 29 11.27 0.79 0.36
C GLN A 29 10.52 2.06 0.77
N LEU A 30 10.87 2.67 1.90
CA LEU A 30 10.26 3.92 2.37
C LEU A 30 10.54 5.09 1.42
N THR A 31 11.78 5.17 0.92
CA THR A 31 12.16 6.20 -0.04
C THR A 31 11.42 6.05 -1.36
N ALA A 32 11.32 4.83 -1.87
CA ALA A 32 10.56 4.51 -3.08
C ALA A 32 9.06 4.81 -2.89
N TYR A 33 8.51 4.50 -1.72
CA TYR A 33 7.12 4.81 -1.38
C TYR A 33 6.85 6.31 -1.36
N ALA A 34 7.72 7.10 -0.73
CA ALA A 34 7.60 8.54 -0.68
C ALA A 34 7.68 9.18 -2.07
N ALA A 35 8.59 8.71 -2.92
CA ALA A 35 8.75 9.20 -4.28
C ALA A 35 7.52 8.88 -5.16
N ASN A 36 6.94 7.70 -5.00
CA ASN A 36 5.79 7.26 -5.79
C ASN A 36 4.46 7.92 -5.35
N ASN A 37 4.36 8.33 -4.07
CA ASN A 37 3.14 8.95 -3.55
C ASN A 37 3.13 10.48 -3.61
N ALA A 38 4.25 11.11 -3.90
CA ALA A 38 4.36 12.57 -3.98
C ALA A 38 3.46 13.19 -5.08
N THR A 39 3.03 12.40 -6.06
CA THR A 39 2.19 12.84 -7.18
C THR A 39 0.78 12.23 -7.17
N SER A 40 0.44 11.48 -6.12
CA SER A 40 -0.84 10.79 -6.03
C SER A 40 -1.99 11.76 -5.80
N THR A 41 -2.93 11.82 -6.74
CA THR A 41 -4.16 12.62 -6.66
C THR A 41 -5.23 12.04 -5.73
N GLY A 42 -4.90 11.04 -4.91
CA GLY A 42 -5.83 10.43 -3.98
C GLY A 42 -6.89 9.49 -4.58
N PHE A 43 -6.83 9.24 -5.89
CA PHE A 43 -7.75 8.33 -6.56
C PHE A 43 -7.10 6.98 -6.88
N PRO A 44 -7.77 5.84 -6.64
CA PRO A 44 -9.04 5.71 -5.91
C PRO A 44 -8.83 5.83 -4.39
N PRO A 45 -9.86 6.27 -3.63
CA PRO A 45 -9.77 6.29 -2.18
C PRO A 45 -9.68 4.87 -1.62
N TYR A 46 -8.90 4.69 -0.57
CA TYR A 46 -8.67 3.39 0.05
C TYR A 46 -8.50 3.50 1.55
N ASN A 47 -8.76 2.41 2.23
CA ASN A 47 -8.46 2.22 3.65
C ASN A 47 -7.55 1.02 3.82
N ILE A 48 -6.68 1.07 4.82
CA ILE A 48 -5.93 -0.09 5.30
C ILE A 48 -6.41 -0.38 6.71
N ARG A 49 -6.96 -1.57 6.94
CA ARG A 49 -7.45 -2.00 8.24
C ARG A 49 -6.57 -3.11 8.81
N LYS A 50 -6.47 -3.10 10.11
CA LYS A 50 -5.94 -4.22 10.88
C LYS A 50 -7.10 -4.91 11.58
N GLY A 51 -7.40 -6.15 11.18
CA GLY A 51 -8.54 -6.90 11.71
C GLY A 51 -8.26 -7.67 12.99
N GLY A 52 -7.00 -8.01 13.23
CA GLY A 52 -6.52 -8.74 14.40
C GLY A 52 -5.01 -8.57 14.49
N ASP A 53 -4.34 -9.41 15.27
CA ASP A 53 -2.89 -9.30 15.43
C ASP A 53 -2.11 -9.62 14.16
N TYR A 54 -2.69 -10.46 13.29
CA TYR A 54 -2.03 -10.99 12.10
C TYR A 54 -2.81 -10.79 10.80
N THR A 55 -3.97 -10.13 10.85
CA THR A 55 -4.82 -9.95 9.67
C THR A 55 -4.94 -8.50 9.27
N TYR A 56 -4.92 -8.25 7.98
CA TYR A 56 -5.04 -6.92 7.39
C TYR A 56 -6.03 -6.96 6.22
N ALA A 57 -6.64 -5.85 5.93
CA ALA A 57 -7.46 -5.67 4.75
C ALA A 57 -7.18 -4.31 4.10
N ILE A 58 -7.09 -4.30 2.78
CA ILE A 58 -7.07 -3.08 1.98
C ILE A 58 -8.44 -2.97 1.33
N GLU A 59 -9.15 -1.88 1.59
CA GLU A 59 -10.42 -1.58 0.94
C GLU A 59 -10.22 -0.42 -0.04
N MET A 60 -10.75 -0.56 -1.22
CA MET A 60 -10.63 0.44 -2.26
C MET A 60 -12.00 0.70 -2.90
N ALA A 61 -12.42 1.97 -2.97
CA ALA A 61 -13.69 2.35 -3.57
C ALA A 61 -13.54 2.39 -5.09
N LEU A 62 -14.14 1.42 -5.77
CA LEU A 62 -14.05 1.21 -7.21
C LEU A 62 -15.44 1.07 -7.85
N ALA A 63 -16.36 1.95 -7.49
CA ALA A 63 -17.68 1.99 -8.09
C ALA A 63 -17.58 2.18 -9.62
N GLY A 64 -18.30 1.36 -10.37
CA GLY A 64 -18.30 1.39 -11.83
C GLY A 64 -17.20 0.55 -12.51
N PHE A 65 -16.31 -0.07 -11.73
CA PHE A 65 -15.34 -1.04 -12.24
C PHE A 65 -15.85 -2.46 -12.07
N SER A 66 -15.61 -3.29 -13.06
CA SER A 66 -15.84 -4.73 -13.00
C SER A 66 -14.54 -5.47 -12.68
N LYS A 67 -14.64 -6.75 -12.36
CA LYS A 67 -13.46 -7.61 -12.12
C LYS A 67 -12.48 -7.61 -13.29
N ASN A 68 -13.01 -7.52 -14.51
CA ASN A 68 -12.20 -7.53 -15.72
C ASN A 68 -11.48 -6.19 -15.98
N ASP A 69 -11.87 -5.14 -15.29
CA ASP A 69 -11.27 -3.81 -15.42
C ASP A 69 -10.08 -3.58 -14.48
N ILE A 70 -9.82 -4.52 -13.57
CA ILE A 70 -8.84 -4.39 -12.51
C ILE A 70 -7.86 -5.56 -12.56
N GLU A 71 -6.59 -5.26 -12.38
CA GLU A 71 -5.53 -6.23 -12.26
C GLU A 71 -4.79 -6.03 -10.92
N ILE A 72 -4.55 -7.13 -10.24
CA ILE A 72 -3.83 -7.17 -8.96
C ILE A 72 -2.62 -8.08 -9.12
N GLU A 73 -1.45 -7.55 -8.79
CA GLU A 73 -0.18 -8.27 -8.90
C GLU A 73 0.61 -8.13 -7.61
N VAL A 74 1.22 -9.21 -7.17
CA VAL A 74 2.19 -9.22 -6.06
C VAL A 74 3.53 -9.69 -6.60
N ALA A 75 4.52 -8.84 -6.50
CA ALA A 75 5.89 -9.14 -6.92
C ALA A 75 6.89 -8.44 -6.00
N GLU A 76 7.87 -9.18 -5.53
CA GLU A 76 9.00 -8.64 -4.75
C GLU A 76 8.58 -7.76 -3.55
N GLY A 77 7.57 -8.18 -2.81
CA GLY A 77 7.05 -7.43 -1.67
C GLY A 77 6.24 -6.18 -2.04
N LEU A 78 5.83 -6.06 -3.29
CA LEU A 78 5.02 -4.96 -3.77
C LEU A 78 3.68 -5.49 -4.28
N LEU A 79 2.59 -4.97 -3.70
CA LEU A 79 1.24 -5.21 -4.18
C LEU A 79 0.85 -4.05 -5.10
N THR A 80 0.55 -4.37 -6.33
CA THR A 80 0.10 -3.39 -7.33
C THR A 80 -1.36 -3.64 -7.68
N VAL A 81 -2.19 -2.61 -7.57
CA VAL A 81 -3.57 -2.61 -8.02
C VAL A 81 -3.69 -1.57 -9.13
N ARG A 82 -4.05 -2.00 -10.31
CA ARG A 82 -4.17 -1.11 -11.46
C ARG A 82 -5.46 -1.33 -12.24
N SER A 83 -5.96 -0.28 -12.86
CA SER A 83 -7.06 -0.39 -13.82
C SER A 83 -6.52 -0.65 -15.22
N ILE A 84 -7.15 -1.59 -15.91
CA ILE A 84 -6.91 -1.86 -17.34
C ILE A 84 -7.98 -1.23 -18.21
N LYS A 85 -9.06 -0.70 -17.61
CA LYS A 85 -10.11 0.02 -18.31
C LYS A 85 -9.57 1.36 -18.82
N GLU A 86 -9.85 1.67 -20.07
CA GLU A 86 -9.58 3.00 -20.61
C GLU A 86 -10.53 4.05 -20.03
N ASN A 87 -10.09 5.31 -20.02
CA ASN A 87 -10.92 6.41 -19.58
C ASN A 87 -12.16 6.47 -20.48
N ASP A 88 -13.33 6.35 -19.88
CA ASP A 88 -14.59 6.53 -20.54
C ASP A 88 -14.98 8.01 -20.44
N GLU A 89 -14.54 8.80 -21.42
CA GLU A 89 -14.93 10.19 -21.53
C GLU A 89 -16.30 10.26 -22.20
N ASN A 90 -17.33 10.37 -21.38
CA ASN A 90 -18.67 10.58 -21.89
C ASN A 90 -18.94 12.10 -21.98
N ASP A 91 -18.92 12.66 -23.18
CA ASP A 91 -19.14 14.10 -23.43
C ASP A 91 -20.56 14.57 -23.10
N SER A 92 -21.45 13.66 -22.71
CA SER A 92 -22.84 13.98 -22.36
C SER A 92 -23.04 14.44 -20.91
N ASP A 93 -21.98 14.38 -20.08
CA ASP A 93 -22.11 14.78 -18.68
C ASP A 93 -22.16 16.31 -18.53
N ILE A 94 -23.23 16.81 -17.95
CA ILE A 94 -23.36 18.23 -17.57
C ILE A 94 -22.46 18.55 -16.36
N TYR A 95 -22.33 17.59 -15.45
CA TYR A 95 -21.44 17.64 -14.29
C TYR A 95 -20.84 16.26 -14.05
N ARG A 96 -19.53 16.22 -13.82
CA ARG A 96 -18.82 14.97 -13.57
C ARG A 96 -18.16 15.01 -12.19
N GLY A 97 -18.77 14.32 -11.22
CA GLY A 97 -18.19 14.09 -9.89
C GLY A 97 -17.57 12.71 -9.72
N ILE A 98 -17.96 11.75 -10.58
CA ILE A 98 -17.41 10.38 -10.56
C ILE A 98 -16.33 10.25 -11.62
N SER A 99 -15.16 9.80 -11.20
CA SER A 99 -14.02 9.61 -12.08
C SER A 99 -13.79 8.13 -12.35
N TYR A 100 -13.76 7.75 -13.64
CA TYR A 100 -13.35 6.42 -14.09
C TYR A 100 -11.92 6.43 -14.63
N ARG A 101 -11.05 7.19 -14.01
CA ARG A 101 -9.65 7.37 -14.44
C ARG A 101 -8.85 6.10 -14.29
N LYS A 102 -7.89 5.94 -15.18
CA LYS A 102 -6.82 4.96 -14.98
C LYS A 102 -6.09 5.27 -13.68
N PHE A 103 -5.82 4.24 -12.91
CA PHE A 103 -5.04 4.33 -11.70
C PHE A 103 -4.03 3.20 -11.61
N ASN A 104 -3.00 3.44 -10.85
CA ASN A 104 -1.98 2.45 -10.49
C ASN A 104 -1.58 2.72 -9.04
N ARG A 105 -2.05 1.87 -8.13
CA ARG A 105 -1.74 1.96 -6.71
C ARG A 105 -0.78 0.86 -6.32
N LYS A 106 0.25 1.25 -5.60
CA LYS A 106 1.28 0.34 -5.11
C LYS A 106 1.33 0.37 -3.60
N PHE A 107 1.34 -0.80 -2.99
CA PHE A 107 1.45 -0.98 -1.56
C PHE A 107 2.68 -1.81 -1.25
N THR A 108 3.56 -1.29 -0.41
CA THR A 108 4.74 -2.03 0.05
C THR A 108 4.32 -3.00 1.14
N LEU A 109 4.63 -4.27 0.94
CA LEU A 109 4.36 -5.34 1.90
C LEU A 109 5.63 -5.68 2.67
N ALA A 110 5.50 -5.88 3.97
CA ALA A 110 6.59 -6.48 4.76
C ALA A 110 6.85 -7.92 4.30
N ASP A 111 8.05 -8.42 4.55
CA ASP A 111 8.48 -9.75 4.08
C ASP A 111 7.62 -10.90 4.62
N ASP A 112 6.95 -10.69 5.76
CA ASP A 112 6.10 -11.66 6.43
C ASP A 112 4.60 -11.51 6.09
N ILE A 113 4.26 -10.62 5.17
CA ILE A 113 2.88 -10.40 4.71
C ILE A 113 2.62 -11.19 3.44
N VAL A 114 1.52 -11.94 3.43
CA VAL A 114 0.99 -12.62 2.25
C VAL A 114 -0.40 -12.12 1.92
N VAL A 115 -0.71 -12.08 0.64
CA VAL A 115 -2.06 -11.77 0.15
C VAL A 115 -2.84 -13.08 0.05
N ASN A 116 -3.97 -13.15 0.75
CA ASN A 116 -4.80 -14.34 0.77
C ASN A 116 -5.82 -14.36 -0.35
N ASP A 117 -6.57 -13.26 -0.50
CA ASP A 117 -7.69 -13.20 -1.44
C ASP A 117 -8.00 -11.74 -1.81
N ALA A 118 -8.75 -11.58 -2.88
CA ALA A 118 -9.28 -10.30 -3.31
C ALA A 118 -10.70 -10.49 -3.86
N SER A 119 -11.61 -9.63 -3.45
CA SER A 119 -12.99 -9.64 -3.90
C SER A 119 -13.46 -8.23 -4.29
N LEU A 120 -14.27 -8.15 -5.32
CA LEU A 120 -14.94 -6.92 -5.73
C LEU A 120 -16.45 -7.12 -5.59
N GLU A 121 -17.05 -6.43 -4.64
CA GLU A 121 -18.46 -6.53 -4.35
C GLU A 121 -19.02 -5.15 -3.99
N ASN A 122 -20.19 -4.83 -4.52
CA ASN A 122 -20.88 -3.55 -4.27
C ASN A 122 -20.00 -2.31 -4.54
N GLY A 123 -19.13 -2.37 -5.53
CA GLY A 123 -18.21 -1.28 -5.85
C GLY A 123 -17.01 -1.15 -4.92
N MET A 124 -16.83 -2.08 -4.00
CA MET A 124 -15.69 -2.11 -3.08
C MET A 124 -14.77 -3.29 -3.41
N LEU A 125 -13.51 -2.97 -3.66
CA LEU A 125 -12.45 -3.97 -3.71
C LEU A 125 -11.91 -4.20 -2.30
N GLU A 126 -11.95 -5.43 -1.84
CA GLU A 126 -11.33 -5.84 -0.58
C GLU A 126 -10.21 -6.83 -0.87
N ILE A 127 -9.02 -6.54 -0.38
CA ILE A 127 -7.85 -7.41 -0.45
C ILE A 127 -7.49 -7.82 0.96
N THR A 128 -7.54 -9.11 1.23
CA THR A 128 -7.21 -9.67 2.54
C THR A 128 -5.77 -10.13 2.59
N LEU A 129 -5.08 -9.76 3.66
CA LEU A 129 -3.68 -10.06 3.87
C LEU A 129 -3.48 -10.66 5.26
N GLU A 130 -2.44 -11.44 5.40
CA GLU A 130 -2.09 -12.09 6.66
C GLU A 130 -0.59 -11.97 6.92
N ARG A 131 -0.25 -11.78 8.19
CA ARG A 131 1.13 -11.89 8.65
C ARG A 131 1.43 -13.31 9.03
N ILE A 132 2.42 -13.90 8.40
CA ILE A 132 2.93 -15.22 8.74
C ILE A 132 4.15 -15.02 9.65
N VAL A 133 4.07 -15.56 10.88
CA VAL A 133 5.19 -15.55 11.82
C VAL A 133 5.82 -16.94 11.80
N PRO A 134 6.96 -17.14 11.12
CA PRO A 134 7.69 -18.39 11.18
C PRO A 134 8.17 -18.68 12.62
N ASP A 135 8.26 -19.93 12.99
CA ASP A 135 8.78 -20.33 14.32
C ASP A 135 10.18 -19.78 14.60
N ALA A 136 11.01 -19.59 13.56
CA ALA A 136 12.33 -18.99 13.66
C ALA A 136 12.31 -17.51 14.09
N LYS A 137 11.20 -16.79 13.92
CA LYS A 137 11.04 -15.39 14.33
C LYS A 137 10.37 -15.21 15.69
N LYS A 138 9.91 -16.31 16.29
CA LYS A 138 9.36 -16.28 17.65
C LYS A 138 10.48 -15.97 18.67
N PRO A 139 10.16 -15.29 19.77
CA PRO A 139 11.14 -15.01 20.79
C PRO A 139 11.83 -16.27 21.30
N ARG A 140 13.13 -16.28 21.32
CA ARG A 140 13.94 -17.37 21.87
C ARG A 140 14.96 -16.83 22.84
N LYS A 141 15.20 -17.57 23.90
CA LYS A 141 16.28 -17.26 24.85
C LYS A 141 17.63 -17.75 24.29
N ILE A 142 18.64 -16.92 24.41
CA ILE A 142 20.00 -17.30 24.00
C ILE A 142 20.78 -17.58 25.26
N THR A 143 21.38 -18.78 25.32
CA THR A 143 22.25 -19.18 26.43
C THR A 143 23.63 -18.54 26.25
N ILE A 144 24.07 -17.85 27.30
CA ILE A 144 25.41 -17.25 27.34
C ILE A 144 26.37 -18.38 27.73
N LYS A 145 27.40 -18.57 26.92
CA LYS A 145 28.48 -19.52 27.21
C LYS A 145 29.52 -18.86 28.10
#